data_94c44a7daa1042eb6da1a8607fe738a9
#
_entry.id   94c44a7daa1042eb6da1a8607fe738a9
#
_cell.length_a   1.000
_cell.length_b   1.000
_cell.length_c   1.000
_cell.angle_alpha   90.00
_cell.angle_beta   90.00
_cell.angle_gamma   90.00
#
_symmetry.space_group_name_H-M   'P 1'
#
loop_
_entity.id
_entity.type
_entity.pdbx_description
1 polymer ?
#
loop_
_entity_poly.entity_id
_entity_poly.type
_entity_poly.pdbx_seq_one_letter_code
_entity_poly.pdbx_strand_id
1 'polypeptide(L)'
;MSATPEASALARCRQQIEDSSLELIRFAWCDPHGQLRGKTLTRTAALRALQDGVGMVSTLMLKDTSDRTAFKVFEPGLEHILPGMAYANNVLLRPLPSSFRVLPWAESTGWVQCQPVFASDEPVHVDTRLQLQRALARLAEHGLGMVCGLEIEFHIYRLRNPQHGEHLDPHRAAWPGPAPEVSLIHPGYQLLSESWFDMAEEPLRIVQHTAQALGLPLASLEIELGPSQVEAVFDATDALTAADNMVLFRSAVQQALRRAGYHATFMCRPPFEQIMSSGWHLHQSLVSLESGRNVFMRDTVVPGSSRREAHHTLSDLGVHYLAGLLHHAKGMTVMCTPTANGFGRFRPNALAPQSILWGLDNRGAMLRVIGGAGDAATRIENRLGEPAANPYLYMAAQIHAGLSGVAQGLAAPLATESPYAADGDPHLRIPTNLRDALQALSTDTAMAQGFGSEFIRYYTALKIPEQQRLESAKDPVEFQRREYFSRI
;
A
#
# COMPACT_ATOMS: atom_id res chain seq x y z
N MET A 1 18.16 22.15 28.59
CA MET A 1 18.04 20.89 27.82
C MET A 1 16.92 21.09 26.80
N SER A 2 17.22 21.07 25.48
CA SER A 2 16.17 21.10 24.45
C SER A 2 15.35 19.83 24.52
N ALA A 3 14.01 19.95 24.50
CA ALA A 3 13.13 18.79 24.46
C ALA A 3 13.44 17.94 23.21
N THR A 4 13.36 16.63 23.33
CA THR A 4 13.49 15.75 22.16
C THR A 4 12.40 16.07 21.12
N PRO A 5 12.61 15.82 19.82
CA PRO A 5 11.60 16.05 18.79
C PRO A 5 10.24 15.39 19.10
N GLU A 6 10.28 14.22 19.71
CA GLU A 6 9.09 13.44 20.10
C GLU A 6 8.34 14.08 21.28
N ALA A 7 9.05 14.52 22.34
CA ALA A 7 8.46 15.24 23.46
C ALA A 7 7.82 16.57 23.00
N SER A 8 8.44 17.26 22.04
CA SER A 8 7.88 18.47 21.42
C SER A 8 6.62 18.16 20.59
N ALA A 9 6.57 17.03 19.85
CA ALA A 9 5.39 16.62 19.09
C ALA A 9 4.23 16.24 20.03
N LEU A 10 4.52 15.53 21.11
CA LEU A 10 3.51 15.20 22.14
C LEU A 10 2.91 16.44 22.79
N ALA A 11 3.74 17.42 23.17
CA ALA A 11 3.29 18.68 23.75
C ALA A 11 2.38 19.46 22.77
N ARG A 12 2.77 19.55 21.49
CA ARG A 12 1.95 20.21 20.45
C ARG A 12 0.62 19.50 20.23
N CYS A 13 0.64 18.18 20.12
CA CYS A 13 -0.59 17.37 19.94
C CYS A 13 -1.55 17.57 21.12
N ARG A 14 -1.03 17.50 22.35
CA ARG A 14 -1.82 17.75 23.56
C ARG A 14 -2.45 19.14 23.52
N GLN A 15 -1.68 20.18 23.24
CA GLN A 15 -2.15 21.55 23.16
C GLN A 15 -3.22 21.73 22.09
N GLN A 16 -3.03 21.17 20.89
CA GLN A 16 -4.04 21.21 19.83
C GLN A 16 -5.37 20.58 20.25
N ILE A 17 -5.35 19.50 21.02
CA ILE A 17 -6.55 18.86 21.54
C ILE A 17 -7.17 19.73 22.65
N GLU A 18 -6.38 20.30 23.54
CA GLU A 18 -6.83 21.15 24.66
C GLU A 18 -7.44 22.47 24.19
N ASP A 19 -6.86 23.11 23.17
CA ASP A 19 -7.29 24.40 22.64
C ASP A 19 -8.43 24.31 21.61
N SER A 20 -8.78 23.09 21.18
CA SER A 20 -9.82 22.86 20.16
C SER A 20 -11.17 22.52 20.76
N SER A 21 -12.22 22.52 19.92
CA SER A 21 -13.56 22.02 20.22
C SER A 21 -13.72 20.50 19.99
N LEU A 22 -12.61 19.76 19.89
CA LEU A 22 -12.67 18.31 19.64
C LEU A 22 -13.28 17.57 20.82
N GLU A 23 -14.21 16.68 20.52
CA GLU A 23 -14.89 15.82 21.50
C GLU A 23 -14.36 14.39 21.47
N LEU A 24 -13.99 13.92 20.28
CA LEU A 24 -13.56 12.55 20.01
C LEU A 24 -12.18 12.54 19.34
N ILE A 25 -11.33 11.59 19.69
CA ILE A 25 -10.05 11.35 19.01
C ILE A 25 -9.97 9.86 18.66
N ARG A 26 -9.69 9.57 17.38
CA ARG A 26 -9.49 8.23 16.87
C ARG A 26 -8.03 7.85 16.95
N PHE A 27 -7.73 6.78 17.68
CA PHE A 27 -6.42 6.14 17.76
C PHE A 27 -6.43 4.96 16.79
N ALA A 28 -5.73 5.10 15.66
CA ALA A 28 -5.79 4.14 14.58
C ALA A 28 -4.42 3.57 14.20
N TRP A 29 -4.37 2.33 13.79
CA TRP A 29 -3.20 1.64 13.29
C TRP A 29 -3.53 0.89 12.01
N CYS A 30 -2.50 0.58 11.20
CA CYS A 30 -2.66 -0.13 9.94
C CYS A 30 -2.57 -1.65 10.18
N ASP A 31 -3.63 -2.37 9.80
CA ASP A 31 -3.65 -3.83 9.89
C ASP A 31 -2.79 -4.50 8.79
N PRO A 32 -2.59 -5.83 8.82
CA PRO A 32 -1.78 -6.53 7.82
C PRO A 32 -2.24 -6.38 6.37
N HIS A 33 -3.51 -6.02 6.17
CA HIS A 33 -4.13 -5.82 4.85
C HIS A 33 -4.12 -4.35 4.39
N GLY A 34 -3.45 -3.46 5.14
CA GLY A 34 -3.38 -2.05 4.79
C GLY A 34 -4.63 -1.25 5.18
N GLN A 35 -5.50 -1.79 6.05
CA GLN A 35 -6.71 -1.10 6.51
C GLN A 35 -6.50 -0.47 7.88
N LEU A 36 -7.06 0.74 8.10
CA LEU A 36 -7.02 1.38 9.40
C LEU A 36 -8.04 0.76 10.35
N ARG A 37 -7.57 0.36 11.53
CA ARG A 37 -8.38 -0.08 12.67
C ARG A 37 -8.01 0.72 13.91
N GLY A 38 -8.92 0.85 14.85
CA GLY A 38 -8.60 1.60 16.07
C GLY A 38 -9.77 1.75 17.03
N LYS A 39 -9.55 2.62 18.01
CA LYS A 39 -10.54 3.01 19.01
C LYS A 39 -10.77 4.51 18.98
N THR A 40 -12.00 4.91 19.18
CA THR A 40 -12.39 6.30 19.35
C THR A 40 -12.56 6.59 20.84
N LEU A 41 -11.84 7.57 21.35
CA LEU A 41 -11.85 7.97 22.74
C LEU A 41 -12.50 9.36 22.89
N THR A 42 -13.14 9.59 24.03
CA THR A 42 -13.52 10.95 24.44
C THR A 42 -12.27 11.81 24.66
N ARG A 43 -12.37 13.12 24.52
CA ARG A 43 -11.27 14.08 24.72
C ARG A 43 -10.47 13.80 25.99
N THR A 44 -11.15 13.67 27.15
CA THR A 44 -10.48 13.42 28.43
C THR A 44 -9.70 12.10 28.44
N ALA A 45 -10.28 11.02 27.89
CA ALA A 45 -9.60 9.75 27.79
C ALA A 45 -8.43 9.81 26.79
N ALA A 46 -8.58 10.53 25.68
CA ALA A 46 -7.54 10.70 24.67
C ALA A 46 -6.31 11.43 25.22
N LEU A 47 -6.49 12.49 26.00
CA LEU A 47 -5.38 13.22 26.63
C LEU A 47 -4.53 12.33 27.57
N ARG A 48 -5.14 11.37 28.25
CA ARG A 48 -4.40 10.34 29.02
C ARG A 48 -3.71 9.34 28.08
N ALA A 49 -4.47 8.86 27.10
CA ALA A 49 -3.98 7.85 26.16
C ALA A 49 -2.81 8.31 25.28
N LEU A 50 -2.62 9.64 25.10
CA LEU A 50 -1.42 10.15 24.43
C LEU A 50 -0.12 9.72 25.12
N GLN A 51 -0.16 9.52 26.43
CA GLN A 51 0.98 9.06 27.23
C GLN A 51 0.95 7.55 27.49
N ASP A 52 -0.23 7.03 27.87
CA ASP A 52 -0.36 5.66 28.36
C ASP A 52 -0.59 4.64 27.22
N GLY A 53 -1.00 5.10 26.03
CA GLY A 53 -1.45 4.26 24.95
C GLY A 53 -2.88 3.77 25.13
N VAL A 54 -3.35 2.92 24.22
CA VAL A 54 -4.70 2.35 24.19
C VAL A 54 -4.63 0.83 24.03
N GLY A 55 -5.19 0.07 24.97
CA GLY A 55 -5.26 -1.38 24.85
C GLY A 55 -6.07 -1.84 23.63
N MET A 56 -5.56 -2.79 22.88
CA MET A 56 -6.20 -3.43 21.75
C MET A 56 -6.02 -4.94 21.82
N VAL A 57 -7.07 -5.70 21.47
CA VAL A 57 -6.97 -7.16 21.42
C VAL A 57 -6.03 -7.59 20.28
N SER A 58 -5.04 -8.42 20.59
CA SER A 58 -4.01 -8.88 19.65
C SER A 58 -4.57 -9.64 18.44
N THR A 59 -5.73 -10.29 18.59
CA THR A 59 -6.38 -11.05 17.51
C THR A 59 -6.73 -10.22 16.28
N LEU A 60 -6.81 -8.89 16.38
CA LEU A 60 -7.01 -8.03 15.21
C LEU A 60 -5.83 -8.12 14.22
N MET A 61 -4.63 -8.42 14.71
CA MET A 61 -3.46 -8.65 13.87
C MET A 61 -3.44 -10.06 13.25
N LEU A 62 -4.30 -10.95 13.72
CA LEU A 62 -4.40 -12.35 13.29
C LEU A 62 -5.62 -12.61 12.37
N LYS A 63 -6.23 -11.54 11.86
CA LYS A 63 -7.40 -11.60 10.97
C LYS A 63 -6.97 -11.73 9.51
N ASP A 64 -7.72 -12.54 8.75
CA ASP A 64 -7.64 -12.59 7.29
C ASP A 64 -8.48 -11.48 6.63
N THR A 65 -8.54 -11.45 5.31
CA THR A 65 -9.30 -10.44 4.53
C THR A 65 -10.80 -10.46 4.80
N SER A 66 -11.37 -11.60 5.23
CA SER A 66 -12.76 -11.72 5.69
C SER A 66 -12.98 -11.35 7.15
N ASP A 67 -11.97 -10.85 7.86
CA ASP A 67 -12.00 -10.59 9.31
C ASP A 67 -12.20 -11.86 10.16
N ARG A 68 -11.80 -13.02 9.63
CA ARG A 68 -11.75 -14.28 10.36
C ARG A 68 -10.38 -14.46 10.98
N THR A 69 -10.32 -15.00 12.19
CA THR A 69 -9.03 -15.30 12.85
C THR A 69 -8.37 -16.49 12.13
N ALA A 70 -7.20 -16.25 11.51
CA ALA A 70 -6.48 -17.27 10.76
C ALA A 70 -5.68 -18.23 11.66
N PHE A 71 -5.52 -17.89 12.93
CA PHE A 71 -4.76 -18.66 13.91
C PHE A 71 -5.64 -19.19 15.02
N LYS A 72 -5.28 -20.33 15.59
CA LYS A 72 -5.99 -20.95 16.70
C LYS A 72 -5.51 -20.37 18.04
N VAL A 73 -5.99 -19.17 18.38
CA VAL A 73 -5.47 -18.35 19.49
C VAL A 73 -5.66 -18.96 20.89
N PHE A 74 -6.59 -19.90 21.05
CA PHE A 74 -6.88 -20.57 22.33
C PHE A 74 -6.32 -21.99 22.40
N GLU A 75 -5.61 -22.45 21.35
CA GLU A 75 -4.91 -23.74 21.35
C GLU A 75 -3.45 -23.58 21.75
N PRO A 76 -2.82 -24.59 22.39
CA PRO A 76 -1.39 -24.58 22.65
C PRO A 76 -0.56 -24.47 21.36
N GLY A 77 0.55 -23.77 21.44
CA GLY A 77 1.54 -23.69 20.35
C GLY A 77 1.62 -22.35 19.65
N LEU A 78 0.59 -21.47 19.71
CA LEU A 78 0.67 -20.15 19.09
C LEU A 78 1.83 -19.31 19.67
N GLU A 79 2.10 -19.41 20.96
CA GLU A 79 3.20 -18.70 21.63
C GLU A 79 4.58 -19.08 21.07
N HIS A 80 4.75 -20.28 20.52
CA HIS A 80 5.98 -20.69 19.85
C HIS A 80 6.08 -20.17 18.40
N ILE A 81 4.94 -19.82 17.80
CA ILE A 81 4.88 -19.31 16.41
C ILE A 81 4.91 -17.79 16.40
N LEU A 82 4.14 -17.18 17.30
CA LEU A 82 3.97 -15.73 17.47
C LEU A 82 4.02 -15.37 18.95
N PRO A 83 5.22 -15.21 19.52
CA PRO A 83 5.40 -14.88 20.93
C PRO A 83 4.62 -13.62 21.33
N GLY A 84 3.95 -13.67 22.47
CA GLY A 84 3.15 -12.56 22.98
C GLY A 84 1.78 -12.36 22.32
N MET A 85 1.34 -13.26 21.42
CA MET A 85 0.07 -13.12 20.69
C MET A 85 -1.00 -14.15 21.06
N ALA A 86 -0.70 -15.06 22.02
CA ALA A 86 -1.62 -16.12 22.44
C ALA A 86 -2.77 -15.59 23.33
N TYR A 87 -3.83 -16.38 23.41
CA TYR A 87 -4.98 -16.18 24.30
C TYR A 87 -5.78 -14.90 24.08
N ALA A 88 -5.70 -14.29 22.88
CA ALA A 88 -6.36 -13.02 22.59
C ALA A 88 -6.03 -11.91 23.61
N ASN A 89 -4.80 -11.88 24.08
CA ASN A 89 -4.29 -10.88 25.00
C ASN A 89 -4.35 -9.46 24.43
N ASN A 90 -3.96 -8.46 25.21
CA ASN A 90 -3.88 -7.07 24.75
C ASN A 90 -2.46 -6.73 24.30
N VAL A 91 -2.39 -5.97 23.22
CA VAL A 91 -1.28 -5.09 22.84
C VAL A 91 -1.65 -3.64 23.11
N LEU A 92 -0.70 -2.74 23.19
CA LEU A 92 -0.93 -1.31 23.36
C LEU A 92 -0.74 -0.61 22.00
N LEU A 93 -1.68 0.26 21.66
CA LEU A 93 -1.52 1.22 20.57
C LEU A 93 -0.82 2.46 21.12
N ARG A 94 0.48 2.61 20.83
CA ARG A 94 1.25 3.82 21.15
C ARG A 94 0.98 4.87 20.08
N PRO A 95 0.46 6.06 20.43
CA PRO A 95 0.23 7.11 19.46
C PRO A 95 1.54 7.67 18.91
N LEU A 96 1.50 8.11 17.67
CA LEU A 96 2.54 8.88 16.99
C LEU A 96 2.07 10.35 16.93
N PRO A 97 2.38 11.21 17.92
CA PRO A 97 1.78 12.54 18.06
C PRO A 97 1.99 13.46 16.86
N SER A 98 3.08 13.29 16.11
CA SER A 98 3.35 14.04 14.87
C SER A 98 2.34 13.77 13.75
N SER A 99 1.64 12.65 13.81
CA SER A 99 0.60 12.26 12.85
C SER A 99 -0.77 12.86 13.12
N PHE A 100 -0.94 13.59 14.23
CA PHE A 100 -2.25 14.14 14.63
C PHE A 100 -2.86 15.01 13.52
N ARG A 101 -4.15 14.79 13.23
CA ARG A 101 -4.96 15.53 12.25
C ARG A 101 -6.38 15.75 12.80
N VAL A 102 -7.03 16.83 12.38
CA VAL A 102 -8.47 17.02 12.53
C VAL A 102 -9.14 16.47 11.28
N LEU A 103 -10.18 15.65 11.47
CA LEU A 103 -10.86 14.99 10.35
C LEU A 103 -11.88 15.93 9.69
N PRO A 104 -11.72 16.34 8.41
CA PRO A 104 -12.60 17.35 7.81
C PRO A 104 -14.02 16.86 7.55
N TRP A 105 -14.24 15.54 7.50
CA TRP A 105 -15.57 14.92 7.28
C TRP A 105 -16.27 14.47 8.55
N ALA A 106 -15.61 14.54 9.71
CA ALA A 106 -16.14 14.07 10.99
C ALA A 106 -16.10 15.21 12.00
N GLU A 107 -17.29 15.73 12.33
CA GLU A 107 -17.44 16.85 13.26
C GLU A 107 -16.74 16.60 14.59
N SER A 108 -16.07 17.62 15.11
CA SER A 108 -15.38 17.62 16.42
C SER A 108 -14.48 16.39 16.65
N THR A 109 -13.87 15.85 15.57
CA THR A 109 -13.11 14.60 15.65
C THR A 109 -11.66 14.78 15.21
N GLY A 110 -10.72 14.43 16.12
CA GLY A 110 -9.30 14.27 15.82
C GLY A 110 -8.94 12.82 15.46
N TRP A 111 -7.75 12.67 14.90
CA TRP A 111 -7.18 11.37 14.53
C TRP A 111 -5.68 11.36 14.80
N VAL A 112 -5.18 10.23 15.31
CA VAL A 112 -3.75 10.01 15.50
C VAL A 112 -3.41 8.58 15.08
N GLN A 113 -2.32 8.43 14.33
CA GLN A 113 -1.76 7.13 14.00
C GLN A 113 -1.08 6.53 15.21
N CYS A 114 -1.16 5.21 15.33
CA CYS A 114 -0.55 4.46 16.42
C CYS A 114 0.33 3.34 15.86
N GLN A 115 1.28 2.92 16.70
CA GLN A 115 2.07 1.71 16.50
C GLN A 115 1.77 0.70 17.60
N PRO A 116 1.49 -0.58 17.28
CA PRO A 116 1.27 -1.61 18.29
C PRO A 116 2.58 -1.98 18.98
N VAL A 117 2.52 -2.04 20.31
CA VAL A 117 3.62 -2.51 21.16
C VAL A 117 3.10 -3.52 22.18
N PHE A 118 3.98 -4.37 22.70
CA PHE A 118 3.67 -5.22 23.84
C PHE A 118 3.64 -4.40 25.15
N ALA A 119 3.20 -5.03 26.24
CA ALA A 119 3.18 -4.38 27.56
C ALA A 119 4.57 -3.98 28.06
N SER A 120 5.62 -4.58 27.51
CA SER A 120 7.03 -4.22 27.77
C SER A 120 7.49 -2.97 27.00
N ASP A 121 6.63 -2.33 26.20
CA ASP A 121 6.94 -1.29 25.22
C ASP A 121 7.79 -1.77 24.01
N GLU A 122 8.06 -3.06 23.89
CA GLU A 122 8.69 -3.62 22.70
C GLU A 122 7.70 -3.60 21.51
N PRO A 123 8.16 -3.19 20.32
CA PRO A 123 7.31 -3.20 19.14
C PRO A 123 6.80 -4.61 18.79
N VAL A 124 5.55 -4.72 18.39
CA VAL A 124 5.01 -6.00 17.92
C VAL A 124 5.68 -6.36 16.58
N HIS A 125 6.44 -7.45 16.57
CA HIS A 125 7.35 -7.81 15.47
C HIS A 125 6.64 -8.10 14.13
N VAL A 126 5.33 -8.38 14.15
CA VAL A 126 4.53 -8.57 12.93
C VAL A 126 3.80 -7.29 12.47
N ASP A 127 4.02 -6.15 13.14
CA ASP A 127 3.50 -4.86 12.70
C ASP A 127 4.10 -4.45 11.35
N THR A 128 3.23 -4.10 10.40
CA THR A 128 3.67 -3.82 9.02
C THR A 128 4.45 -2.52 8.89
N ARG A 129 4.11 -1.50 9.69
CA ARG A 129 4.86 -0.25 9.73
C ARG A 129 6.28 -0.46 10.27
N LEU A 130 6.42 -1.32 11.28
CA LEU A 130 7.74 -1.73 11.80
C LEU A 130 8.58 -2.43 10.73
N GLN A 131 7.97 -3.22 9.84
CA GLN A 131 8.71 -3.87 8.75
C GLN A 131 9.35 -2.85 7.82
N LEU A 132 8.63 -1.77 7.45
CA LEU A 132 9.23 -0.70 6.66
C LEU A 132 10.31 0.06 7.43
N GLN A 133 10.09 0.37 8.71
CA GLN A 133 11.10 1.03 9.55
C GLN A 133 12.41 0.23 9.59
N ARG A 134 12.32 -1.10 9.73
CA ARG A 134 13.49 -2.00 9.70
C ARG A 134 14.19 -2.00 8.33
N ALA A 135 13.42 -2.01 7.25
CA ALA A 135 13.97 -1.93 5.90
C ALA A 135 14.71 -0.59 5.67
N LEU A 136 14.12 0.52 6.12
CA LEU A 136 14.75 1.85 6.05
C LEU A 136 16.00 1.95 6.94
N ALA A 137 15.98 1.32 8.12
CA ALA A 137 17.17 1.27 8.97
C ALA A 137 18.33 0.54 8.28
N ARG A 138 18.06 -0.55 7.57
CA ARG A 138 19.08 -1.24 6.75
C ARG A 138 19.62 -0.37 5.61
N LEU A 139 18.77 0.45 4.95
CA LEU A 139 19.27 1.45 3.99
C LEU A 139 20.17 2.48 4.67
N ALA A 140 19.79 2.95 5.85
CA ALA A 140 20.55 3.95 6.60
C ALA A 140 21.94 3.43 7.04
N GLU A 141 22.11 2.13 7.29
CA GLU A 141 23.41 1.49 7.53
C GLU A 141 24.37 1.67 6.35
N HIS A 142 23.84 1.85 5.13
CA HIS A 142 24.60 2.15 3.91
C HIS A 142 24.66 3.65 3.59
N GLY A 143 24.20 4.53 4.50
CA GLY A 143 24.14 5.97 4.28
C GLY A 143 23.04 6.40 3.29
N LEU A 144 22.04 5.56 3.10
CA LEU A 144 20.97 5.74 2.09
C LEU A 144 19.60 5.95 2.73
N GLY A 145 18.78 6.78 2.08
CA GLY A 145 17.35 6.90 2.32
C GLY A 145 16.57 6.57 1.04
N MET A 146 15.25 6.39 1.18
CA MET A 146 14.37 6.11 0.04
C MET A 146 13.32 7.22 -0.09
N VAL A 147 13.13 7.72 -1.31
CA VAL A 147 12.10 8.67 -1.71
C VAL A 147 11.12 7.97 -2.64
N CYS A 148 9.82 8.16 -2.37
CA CYS A 148 8.73 7.55 -3.11
C CYS A 148 7.73 8.59 -3.61
N GLY A 149 7.37 8.51 -4.90
CA GLY A 149 6.18 9.12 -5.49
C GLY A 149 5.12 8.04 -5.74
N LEU A 150 3.85 8.39 -5.60
CA LEU A 150 2.76 7.44 -5.71
C LEU A 150 1.79 7.86 -6.81
N GLU A 151 1.45 6.93 -7.71
CA GLU A 151 0.33 7.03 -8.63
C GLU A 151 -0.63 5.89 -8.30
N ILE A 152 -1.84 6.22 -7.82
CA ILE A 152 -2.80 5.23 -7.37
C ILE A 152 -4.12 5.36 -8.11
N GLU A 153 -4.42 4.35 -8.91
CA GLU A 153 -5.71 4.23 -9.57
C GLU A 153 -6.73 3.58 -8.62
N PHE A 154 -7.98 4.03 -8.68
CA PHE A 154 -9.09 3.46 -7.92
C PHE A 154 -10.42 3.79 -8.59
N HIS A 155 -11.51 3.22 -8.07
CA HIS A 155 -12.84 3.47 -8.64
C HIS A 155 -13.73 4.22 -7.66
N ILE A 156 -14.51 5.17 -8.19
CA ILE A 156 -15.55 5.89 -7.44
C ILE A 156 -16.89 5.64 -8.11
N TYR A 157 -17.85 5.17 -7.35
CA TYR A 157 -19.21 4.91 -7.80
C TYR A 157 -20.21 5.76 -7.01
N ARG A 158 -21.34 6.10 -7.61
CA ARG A 158 -22.49 6.67 -6.89
C ARG A 158 -23.28 5.52 -6.24
N LEU A 159 -23.57 5.62 -4.94
CA LEU A 159 -24.42 4.66 -4.25
C LEU A 159 -25.87 4.81 -4.74
N ARG A 160 -26.50 3.66 -5.06
CA ARG A 160 -27.93 3.58 -5.22
C ARG A 160 -28.57 3.43 -3.87
N ASN A 161 -29.45 3.99 -3.32
CA ASN A 161 -30.05 3.81 -1.99
C ASN A 161 -29.04 3.78 -0.83
N PRO A 162 -28.28 4.88 -0.60
CA PRO A 162 -27.22 4.90 0.39
C PRO A 162 -27.70 4.66 1.83
N GLN A 163 -29.00 4.88 2.12
CA GLN A 163 -29.61 4.71 3.44
C GLN A 163 -30.35 3.37 3.63
N HIS A 164 -30.81 2.76 2.54
CA HIS A 164 -31.67 1.57 2.57
C HIS A 164 -31.21 0.44 1.64
N GLY A 165 -29.96 0.51 1.16
CA GLY A 165 -29.41 -0.49 0.24
C GLY A 165 -29.33 -1.89 0.88
N GLU A 166 -29.35 -2.93 0.05
CA GLU A 166 -29.31 -4.34 0.49
C GLU A 166 -28.14 -4.66 1.43
N HIS A 167 -27.01 -3.98 1.29
CA HIS A 167 -25.83 -4.16 2.15
C HIS A 167 -26.02 -3.63 3.59
N LEU A 168 -27.10 -2.85 3.86
CA LEU A 168 -27.49 -2.38 5.19
C LEU A 168 -28.74 -3.08 5.70
N ASP A 169 -29.35 -3.99 4.94
CA ASP A 169 -30.50 -4.78 5.37
C ASP A 169 -30.05 -5.84 6.40
N PRO A 170 -30.54 -5.78 7.65
CA PRO A 170 -30.17 -6.74 8.68
C PRO A 170 -30.60 -8.18 8.36
N HIS A 171 -31.63 -8.39 7.53
CA HIS A 171 -32.07 -9.72 7.09
C HIS A 171 -31.10 -10.35 6.07
N ARG A 172 -30.23 -9.53 5.46
CA ARG A 172 -29.20 -9.97 4.53
C ARG A 172 -27.78 -9.93 5.12
N ALA A 173 -27.68 -9.72 6.44
CA ALA A 173 -26.40 -9.75 7.14
C ALA A 173 -25.69 -11.08 6.91
N ALA A 174 -24.41 -11.01 6.56
CA ALA A 174 -23.58 -12.17 6.27
C ALA A 174 -22.10 -11.86 6.57
N TRP A 175 -21.27 -12.88 6.51
CA TRP A 175 -19.84 -12.75 6.74
C TRP A 175 -19.03 -13.36 5.59
N PRO A 176 -18.46 -12.54 4.69
CA PRO A 176 -18.67 -11.10 4.51
C PRO A 176 -20.08 -10.73 4.06
N GLY A 177 -20.47 -9.49 4.33
CA GLY A 177 -21.77 -8.94 3.94
C GLY A 177 -21.93 -8.73 2.43
N PRO A 178 -23.15 -8.43 1.95
CA PRO A 178 -23.36 -8.08 0.54
C PRO A 178 -22.66 -6.78 0.17
N ALA A 179 -22.24 -6.68 -1.09
CA ALA A 179 -21.66 -5.45 -1.63
C ALA A 179 -22.75 -4.39 -1.88
N PRO A 180 -22.40 -3.09 -1.86
CA PRO A 180 -23.34 -2.02 -2.16
C PRO A 180 -23.79 -2.05 -3.63
N GLU A 181 -25.00 -1.60 -3.88
CA GLU A 181 -25.47 -1.31 -5.22
C GLU A 181 -25.00 0.06 -5.66
N VAL A 182 -24.47 0.14 -6.88
CA VAL A 182 -23.79 1.34 -7.37
C VAL A 182 -24.16 1.67 -8.82
N SER A 183 -23.88 2.92 -9.22
CA SER A 183 -23.88 3.39 -10.60
C SER A 183 -22.59 4.14 -10.92
N LEU A 184 -22.26 4.26 -12.20
CA LEU A 184 -21.07 4.94 -12.67
C LEU A 184 -21.12 6.44 -12.38
N ILE A 185 -19.94 7.08 -12.19
CA ILE A 185 -19.77 8.54 -12.18
C ILE A 185 -19.37 9.07 -13.56
N HIS A 186 -18.72 8.25 -14.40
CA HIS A 186 -18.46 8.53 -15.83
C HIS A 186 -18.35 7.20 -16.60
N PRO A 187 -18.62 7.19 -17.92
CA PRO A 187 -18.68 5.94 -18.70
C PRO A 187 -17.33 5.33 -19.08
N GLY A 188 -16.22 6.06 -18.90
CA GLY A 188 -14.87 5.58 -19.24
C GLY A 188 -14.52 5.65 -20.73
N TYR A 189 -13.45 4.96 -21.11
CA TYR A 189 -12.92 4.75 -22.45
C TYR A 189 -12.49 6.02 -23.22
N GLN A 190 -12.27 7.10 -22.48
CA GLN A 190 -11.58 8.30 -22.94
C GLN A 190 -10.62 8.76 -21.84
N LEU A 191 -9.38 8.28 -21.90
CA LEU A 191 -8.33 8.63 -20.96
C LEU A 191 -8.11 10.16 -20.94
N LEU A 192 -8.00 10.75 -19.74
CA LEU A 192 -7.80 12.18 -19.50
C LEU A 192 -8.88 13.07 -20.12
N SER A 193 -10.11 12.55 -20.28
CA SER A 193 -11.23 13.30 -20.86
C SER A 193 -11.69 14.44 -19.96
N GLU A 194 -11.61 15.67 -20.45
CA GLU A 194 -12.14 16.87 -19.79
C GLU A 194 -13.64 16.74 -19.48
N SER A 195 -14.41 16.20 -20.44
CA SER A 195 -15.86 15.99 -20.26
C SER A 195 -16.18 14.97 -19.18
N TRP A 196 -15.36 13.91 -19.03
CA TRP A 196 -15.54 12.93 -17.95
C TRP A 196 -15.09 13.49 -16.61
N PHE A 197 -14.09 14.38 -16.61
CA PHE A 197 -13.68 15.09 -15.41
C PHE A 197 -14.82 15.98 -14.89
N ASP A 198 -15.46 16.75 -15.78
CA ASP A 198 -16.62 17.59 -15.46
C ASP A 198 -17.78 16.75 -14.87
N MET A 199 -18.10 15.58 -15.47
CA MET A 199 -19.10 14.66 -14.91
C MET A 199 -18.74 14.13 -13.51
N ALA A 200 -17.47 13.91 -13.24
CA ALA A 200 -16.95 13.38 -11.99
C ALA A 200 -16.49 14.49 -11.02
N GLU A 201 -16.70 15.76 -11.33
CA GLU A 201 -16.17 16.89 -10.56
C GLU A 201 -16.56 16.82 -9.08
N GLU A 202 -17.82 16.55 -8.77
CA GLU A 202 -18.31 16.49 -7.39
C GLU A 202 -17.52 15.51 -6.50
N PRO A 203 -17.41 14.21 -6.84
CA PRO A 203 -16.61 13.27 -6.04
C PRO A 203 -15.11 13.58 -6.07
N LEU A 204 -14.53 14.06 -7.18
CA LEU A 204 -13.12 14.42 -7.27
C LEU A 204 -12.80 15.64 -6.41
N ARG A 205 -13.68 16.61 -6.30
CA ARG A 205 -13.56 17.76 -5.40
C ARG A 205 -13.57 17.32 -3.93
N ILE A 206 -14.39 16.32 -3.58
CA ILE A 206 -14.38 15.73 -2.22
C ILE A 206 -13.01 15.09 -1.93
N VAL A 207 -12.45 14.34 -2.89
CA VAL A 207 -11.10 13.76 -2.75
C VAL A 207 -10.05 14.85 -2.54
N GLN A 208 -10.04 15.87 -3.39
CA GLN A 208 -9.10 16.98 -3.33
C GLN A 208 -9.18 17.73 -1.99
N HIS A 209 -10.40 18.13 -1.56
CA HIS A 209 -10.58 18.84 -0.30
C HIS A 209 -10.17 17.98 0.91
N THR A 210 -10.47 16.69 0.88
CA THR A 210 -10.10 15.74 1.93
C THR A 210 -8.57 15.63 2.04
N ALA A 211 -7.87 15.44 0.92
CA ALA A 211 -6.42 15.34 0.89
C ALA A 211 -5.77 16.65 1.37
N GLN A 212 -6.24 17.80 0.86
CA GLN A 212 -5.72 19.12 1.25
C GLN A 212 -5.90 19.40 2.74
N ALA A 213 -7.08 19.15 3.29
CA ALA A 213 -7.38 19.39 4.71
C ALA A 213 -6.56 18.51 5.66
N LEU A 214 -6.15 17.31 5.19
CA LEU A 214 -5.25 16.43 5.92
C LEU A 214 -3.77 16.74 5.71
N GLY A 215 -3.42 17.70 4.84
CA GLY A 215 -2.04 18.03 4.50
C GLY A 215 -1.33 16.94 3.71
N LEU A 216 -2.07 16.15 2.92
CA LEU A 216 -1.49 15.15 2.04
C LEU A 216 -0.96 15.82 0.76
N PRO A 217 0.20 15.41 0.23
CA PRO A 217 0.84 16.04 -0.92
C PRO A 217 0.22 15.56 -2.24
N LEU A 218 -1.10 15.73 -2.40
CA LEU A 218 -1.81 15.40 -3.63
C LEU A 218 -1.43 16.39 -4.73
N ALA A 219 -0.85 15.90 -5.82
CA ALA A 219 -0.38 16.69 -6.96
C ALA A 219 -1.42 16.78 -8.09
N SER A 220 -2.05 15.66 -8.46
CA SER A 220 -3.10 15.64 -9.48
C SER A 220 -4.19 14.61 -9.20
N LEU A 221 -5.34 14.81 -9.84
CA LEU A 221 -6.42 13.85 -10.00
C LEU A 221 -6.69 13.69 -11.49
N GLU A 222 -6.79 12.47 -11.97
CA GLU A 222 -6.88 12.16 -13.39
C GLU A 222 -8.05 11.21 -13.66
N ILE A 223 -8.69 11.40 -14.82
CA ILE A 223 -9.67 10.44 -15.34
C ILE A 223 -8.92 9.31 -16.01
N GLU A 224 -9.13 8.11 -15.52
CA GLU A 224 -8.53 6.91 -16.04
C GLU A 224 -9.36 6.26 -17.16
N LEU A 225 -8.79 5.23 -17.83
CA LEU A 225 -9.40 4.62 -19.00
C LEU A 225 -10.69 3.87 -18.67
N GLY A 226 -10.81 3.26 -17.50
CA GLY A 226 -11.97 2.44 -17.12
C GLY A 226 -13.19 3.25 -16.70
N PRO A 227 -14.40 2.69 -16.80
CA PRO A 227 -15.61 3.31 -16.27
C PRO A 227 -15.50 3.58 -14.76
N SER A 228 -15.76 4.82 -14.34
CA SER A 228 -15.62 5.25 -12.93
C SER A 228 -14.21 5.12 -12.36
N GLN A 229 -13.20 4.97 -13.18
CA GLN A 229 -11.81 4.84 -12.77
C GLN A 229 -11.12 6.21 -12.76
N VAL A 230 -10.42 6.49 -11.69
CA VAL A 230 -9.69 7.74 -11.45
C VAL A 230 -8.30 7.43 -10.88
N GLU A 231 -7.36 8.35 -11.04
CA GLU A 231 -6.02 8.27 -10.46
C GLU A 231 -5.74 9.46 -9.55
N ALA A 232 -5.08 9.20 -8.45
CA ALA A 232 -4.51 10.21 -7.56
C ALA A 232 -2.99 10.11 -7.57
N VAL A 233 -2.33 11.21 -7.93
CA VAL A 233 -0.87 11.33 -7.98
C VAL A 233 -0.39 12.15 -6.78
N PHE A 234 0.66 11.69 -6.12
CA PHE A 234 1.25 12.34 -4.95
C PHE A 234 2.68 12.75 -5.21
N ASP A 235 3.04 13.95 -4.75
CA ASP A 235 4.42 14.40 -4.73
C ASP A 235 5.31 13.44 -3.95
N ALA A 236 6.57 13.34 -4.38
CA ALA A 236 7.52 12.44 -3.78
C ALA A 236 7.93 12.91 -2.38
N THR A 237 7.89 11.98 -1.42
CA THR A 237 8.32 12.18 -0.03
C THR A 237 9.22 11.02 0.42
N ASP A 238 9.78 11.08 1.64
CA ASP A 238 10.42 9.90 2.21
C ASP A 238 9.44 8.71 2.31
N ALA A 239 9.97 7.50 2.18
CA ALA A 239 9.14 6.31 2.02
C ALA A 239 8.21 6.04 3.21
N LEU A 240 8.62 6.36 4.46
CA LEU A 240 7.76 6.15 5.62
C LEU A 240 6.59 7.12 5.63
N THR A 241 6.84 8.40 5.32
CA THR A 241 5.81 9.43 5.16
C THR A 241 4.87 9.08 4.00
N ALA A 242 5.40 8.64 2.86
CA ALA A 242 4.59 8.19 1.71
C ALA A 242 3.65 7.03 2.09
N ALA A 243 4.15 6.04 2.84
CA ALA A 243 3.36 4.91 3.31
C ALA A 243 2.27 5.34 4.33
N ASP A 244 2.61 6.17 5.30
CA ASP A 244 1.67 6.72 6.29
C ASP A 244 0.57 7.54 5.60
N ASN A 245 0.94 8.41 4.64
CA ASN A 245 0.00 9.20 3.84
C ASN A 245 -0.95 8.32 3.03
N MET A 246 -0.46 7.24 2.43
CA MET A 246 -1.27 6.33 1.61
C MET A 246 -2.34 5.60 2.43
N VAL A 247 -1.99 5.10 3.62
CA VAL A 247 -2.94 4.45 4.53
C VAL A 247 -4.03 5.45 4.96
N LEU A 248 -3.64 6.68 5.32
CA LEU A 248 -4.58 7.73 5.69
C LEU A 248 -5.47 8.12 4.51
N PHE A 249 -4.89 8.35 3.31
CA PHE A 249 -5.61 8.72 2.11
C PHE A 249 -6.74 7.74 1.77
N ARG A 250 -6.44 6.44 1.68
CA ARG A 250 -7.46 5.41 1.38
C ARG A 250 -8.63 5.47 2.35
N SER A 251 -8.34 5.44 3.64
CA SER A 251 -9.37 5.47 4.68
C SER A 251 -10.17 6.79 4.68
N ALA A 252 -9.50 7.92 4.48
CA ALA A 252 -10.10 9.24 4.46
C ALA A 252 -11.08 9.40 3.28
N VAL A 253 -10.60 9.06 2.09
CA VAL A 253 -11.39 9.17 0.85
C VAL A 253 -12.63 8.27 0.89
N GLN A 254 -12.49 7.01 1.34
CA GLN A 254 -13.63 6.10 1.52
C GLN A 254 -14.67 6.67 2.48
N GLN A 255 -14.26 7.24 3.61
CA GLN A 255 -15.17 7.81 4.60
C GLN A 255 -15.83 9.09 4.13
N ALA A 256 -15.07 10.02 3.55
CA ALA A 256 -15.60 11.30 3.04
C ALA A 256 -16.59 11.10 1.90
N LEU A 257 -16.24 10.29 0.91
CA LEU A 257 -17.11 9.95 -0.22
C LEU A 257 -18.35 9.19 0.22
N ARG A 258 -18.23 8.25 1.16
CA ARG A 258 -19.38 7.51 1.69
C ARG A 258 -20.42 8.43 2.31
N ARG A 259 -20.02 9.45 3.05
CA ARG A 259 -20.91 10.46 3.65
C ARG A 259 -21.64 11.30 2.61
N ALA A 260 -21.03 11.47 1.43
CA ALA A 260 -21.61 12.19 0.29
C ALA A 260 -22.42 11.30 -0.68
N GLY A 261 -22.62 10.02 -0.33
CA GLY A 261 -23.42 9.11 -1.17
C GLY A 261 -22.60 8.43 -2.29
N TYR A 262 -21.29 8.38 -2.16
CA TYR A 262 -20.40 7.68 -3.08
C TYR A 262 -19.75 6.46 -2.41
N HIS A 263 -19.26 5.56 -3.23
CA HIS A 263 -18.47 4.39 -2.82
C HIS A 263 -17.13 4.41 -3.55
N ALA A 264 -16.05 4.65 -2.81
CA ALA A 264 -14.70 4.47 -3.30
C ALA A 264 -14.21 3.06 -2.97
N THR A 265 -13.60 2.39 -3.96
CA THR A 265 -12.98 1.08 -3.77
C THR A 265 -11.58 1.04 -4.36
N PHE A 266 -10.66 0.50 -3.59
CA PHE A 266 -9.29 0.21 -4.01
C PHE A 266 -9.13 -1.27 -4.43
N MET A 267 -10.24 -1.97 -4.66
CA MET A 267 -10.23 -3.26 -5.31
C MET A 267 -9.63 -3.14 -6.71
N CYS A 268 -8.61 -3.93 -7.02
CA CYS A 268 -7.88 -3.84 -8.27
C CYS A 268 -8.79 -3.95 -9.49
N ARG A 269 -9.70 -4.94 -9.49
CA ARG A 269 -10.63 -5.17 -10.56
C ARG A 269 -12.05 -5.35 -10.01
N PRO A 270 -12.85 -4.28 -9.91
CA PRO A 270 -14.26 -4.39 -9.52
C PRO A 270 -15.02 -5.42 -10.39
N PRO A 271 -15.98 -6.16 -9.82
CA PRO A 271 -16.60 -7.31 -10.47
C PRO A 271 -17.74 -6.90 -11.40
N PHE A 272 -17.45 -6.06 -12.36
CA PHE A 272 -18.37 -5.62 -13.41
C PHE A 272 -17.84 -5.97 -14.78
N GLU A 273 -18.74 -6.10 -15.76
CA GLU A 273 -18.36 -6.25 -17.16
C GLU A 273 -17.66 -4.97 -17.66
N GLN A 274 -16.81 -5.11 -18.65
CA GLN A 274 -16.14 -3.99 -19.32
C GLN A 274 -15.42 -3.04 -18.35
N ILE A 275 -14.88 -3.54 -17.24
CA ILE A 275 -14.10 -2.75 -16.28
C ILE A 275 -12.60 -2.86 -16.57
N MET A 276 -11.87 -1.77 -16.37
CA MET A 276 -10.41 -1.78 -16.37
C MET A 276 -9.88 -2.09 -14.97
N SER A 277 -8.68 -2.67 -14.93
CA SER A 277 -8.02 -2.95 -13.64
C SER A 277 -7.21 -1.76 -13.20
N SER A 278 -7.26 -1.44 -11.93
CA SER A 278 -6.47 -0.39 -11.30
C SER A 278 -5.10 -0.87 -10.85
N GLY A 279 -4.08 -0.08 -11.08
CA GLY A 279 -2.73 -0.28 -10.59
C GLY A 279 -2.35 0.70 -9.48
N TRP A 280 -1.25 0.40 -8.82
CA TRP A 280 -0.51 1.34 -8.01
C TRP A 280 0.93 1.37 -8.48
N HIS A 281 1.31 2.45 -9.14
CA HIS A 281 2.66 2.64 -9.62
C HIS A 281 3.49 3.30 -8.51
N LEU A 282 4.54 2.61 -8.08
CA LEU A 282 5.45 3.10 -7.05
C LEU A 282 6.71 3.64 -7.71
N HIS A 283 6.85 4.95 -7.76
CA HIS A 283 8.08 5.61 -8.15
C HIS A 283 9.04 5.62 -6.97
N GLN A 284 10.29 5.25 -7.20
CA GLN A 284 11.28 5.15 -6.15
C GLN A 284 12.66 5.61 -6.63
N SER A 285 13.36 6.30 -5.75
CA SER A 285 14.78 6.58 -5.86
C SER A 285 15.45 6.47 -4.49
N LEU A 286 16.75 6.19 -4.48
CA LEU A 286 17.54 6.28 -3.26
C LEU A 286 18.28 7.62 -3.23
N VAL A 287 18.43 8.15 -2.02
CA VAL A 287 19.16 9.38 -1.76
C VAL A 287 20.27 9.16 -0.74
N SER A 288 21.38 9.85 -0.91
CA SER A 288 22.42 9.90 0.12
C SER A 288 21.89 10.67 1.34
N LEU A 289 21.97 10.10 2.53
CA LEU A 289 21.58 10.78 3.77
C LEU A 289 22.51 11.95 4.12
N GLU A 290 23.76 11.93 3.63
CA GLU A 290 24.72 13.00 3.85
C GLU A 290 24.45 14.22 2.98
N SER A 291 24.20 14.00 1.66
CA SER A 291 24.11 15.09 0.67
C SER A 291 22.69 15.37 0.18
N GLY A 292 21.71 14.51 0.44
CA GLY A 292 20.36 14.56 -0.13
C GLY A 292 20.31 14.26 -1.62
N ARG A 293 21.43 13.93 -2.25
CA ARG A 293 21.52 13.69 -3.69
C ARG A 293 20.92 12.34 -4.07
N ASN A 294 20.20 12.32 -5.20
CA ASN A 294 19.72 11.10 -5.82
C ASN A 294 20.87 10.22 -6.28
N VAL A 295 21.01 9.03 -5.68
CA VAL A 295 22.13 8.10 -6.00
C VAL A 295 21.81 7.15 -7.15
N PHE A 296 20.60 7.16 -7.71
CA PHE A 296 20.32 6.50 -8.99
C PHE A 296 20.75 7.31 -10.18
N MET A 297 20.90 8.63 -10.02
CA MET A 297 21.35 9.52 -11.07
C MET A 297 22.83 9.25 -11.41
N ARG A 298 23.12 9.21 -12.69
CA ARG A 298 24.47 9.24 -13.26
C ARG A 298 24.76 10.65 -13.78
N ASP A 299 25.95 11.18 -13.58
CA ASP A 299 26.29 12.55 -13.98
C ASP A 299 26.39 12.68 -15.50
N THR A 300 27.03 11.71 -16.16
CA THR A 300 27.28 11.71 -17.59
C THR A 300 26.97 10.34 -18.17
N VAL A 301 26.54 10.32 -19.44
CA VAL A 301 26.34 9.07 -20.18
C VAL A 301 27.67 8.34 -20.34
N VAL A 302 27.68 7.03 -20.14
CA VAL A 302 28.84 6.17 -20.39
C VAL A 302 29.14 6.18 -21.92
N PRO A 303 30.32 6.58 -22.34
CA PRO A 303 30.66 6.62 -23.78
C PRO A 303 30.47 5.24 -24.44
N GLY A 304 29.77 5.22 -25.58
CA GLY A 304 29.49 3.99 -26.30
C GLY A 304 28.37 3.11 -25.77
N SER A 305 27.76 3.49 -24.65
CA SER A 305 26.61 2.72 -24.09
C SER A 305 25.35 2.86 -24.95
N SER A 306 24.62 1.76 -25.08
CA SER A 306 23.30 1.73 -25.71
C SER A 306 22.23 2.17 -24.74
N ARG A 307 21.17 2.83 -25.21
CA ARG A 307 19.95 3.14 -24.41
C ARG A 307 19.28 1.91 -23.82
N ARG A 308 19.57 0.73 -24.32
CA ARG A 308 19.07 -0.53 -23.77
C ARG A 308 19.88 -1.03 -22.57
N GLU A 309 21.04 -0.48 -22.33
CA GLU A 309 21.89 -0.84 -21.17
C GLU A 309 21.51 0.04 -19.98
N ALA A 310 21.28 -0.55 -18.82
CA ALA A 310 20.83 0.16 -17.63
C ALA A 310 21.80 1.28 -17.19
N HIS A 311 23.11 1.04 -17.35
CA HIS A 311 24.12 2.02 -17.01
C HIS A 311 24.18 3.25 -17.96
N HIS A 312 23.42 3.24 -19.05
CA HIS A 312 23.22 4.44 -19.86
C HIS A 312 22.47 5.55 -19.10
N THR A 313 21.53 5.15 -18.24
CA THR A 313 20.67 6.06 -17.47
C THR A 313 21.00 6.05 -15.99
N LEU A 314 21.21 4.87 -15.39
CA LEU A 314 21.38 4.68 -13.96
C LEU A 314 22.87 4.66 -13.56
N SER A 315 23.15 5.12 -12.35
CA SER A 315 24.44 4.88 -11.67
C SER A 315 24.66 3.37 -11.48
N ASP A 316 25.89 2.96 -11.13
CA ASP A 316 26.19 1.55 -10.90
C ASP A 316 25.36 0.98 -9.74
N LEU A 317 25.15 1.77 -8.66
CA LEU A 317 24.24 1.41 -7.59
C LEU A 317 22.80 1.22 -8.09
N GLY A 318 22.30 2.15 -8.93
CA GLY A 318 20.97 2.06 -9.53
C GLY A 318 20.81 0.84 -10.44
N VAL A 319 21.85 0.44 -11.18
CA VAL A 319 21.86 -0.78 -12.01
C VAL A 319 21.73 -2.03 -11.14
N HIS A 320 22.54 -2.13 -10.06
CA HIS A 320 22.46 -3.28 -9.15
C HIS A 320 21.12 -3.34 -8.41
N TYR A 321 20.58 -2.19 -8.01
CA TYR A 321 19.26 -2.11 -7.37
C TYR A 321 18.16 -2.58 -8.33
N LEU A 322 18.15 -2.09 -9.58
CA LEU A 322 17.22 -2.53 -10.64
C LEU A 322 17.31 -4.05 -10.86
N ALA A 323 18.53 -4.57 -10.95
CA ALA A 323 18.76 -6.01 -11.14
C ALA A 323 18.24 -6.83 -9.95
N GLY A 324 18.35 -6.33 -8.71
CA GLY A 324 17.78 -6.93 -7.51
C GLY A 324 16.25 -6.98 -7.57
N LEU A 325 15.60 -5.90 -7.99
CA LEU A 325 14.13 -5.87 -8.18
C LEU A 325 13.67 -6.90 -9.21
N LEU A 326 14.40 -7.09 -10.31
CA LEU A 326 14.09 -8.09 -11.32
C LEU A 326 14.31 -9.51 -10.79
N HIS A 327 15.42 -9.75 -10.10
CA HIS A 327 15.78 -11.07 -9.57
C HIS A 327 14.77 -11.59 -8.55
N HIS A 328 14.30 -10.72 -7.66
CA HIS A 328 13.37 -11.04 -6.59
C HIS A 328 11.90 -10.73 -6.92
N ALA A 329 11.58 -10.45 -8.19
CA ALA A 329 10.24 -10.03 -8.61
C ALA A 329 9.15 -11.03 -8.20
N LYS A 330 9.39 -12.34 -8.37
CA LYS A 330 8.41 -13.37 -7.99
C LYS A 330 8.17 -13.38 -6.48
N GLY A 331 9.23 -13.28 -5.68
CA GLY A 331 9.15 -13.30 -4.22
C GLY A 331 8.44 -12.07 -3.64
N MET A 332 8.63 -10.90 -4.26
CA MET A 332 7.97 -9.68 -3.80
C MET A 332 6.53 -9.50 -4.34
N THR A 333 6.09 -10.31 -5.31
CA THR A 333 4.78 -10.11 -5.98
C THR A 333 3.63 -10.02 -4.99
N VAL A 334 3.55 -10.90 -3.99
CA VAL A 334 2.44 -10.89 -3.02
C VAL A 334 2.47 -9.69 -2.07
N MET A 335 3.60 -8.99 -1.92
CA MET A 335 3.67 -7.73 -1.18
C MET A 335 3.17 -6.55 -2.01
N CYS A 336 3.27 -6.65 -3.34
CA CYS A 336 2.80 -5.65 -4.29
C CYS A 336 1.34 -5.90 -4.72
N THR A 337 0.95 -7.17 -4.84
CA THR A 337 -0.37 -7.64 -5.30
C THR A 337 -0.89 -8.70 -4.32
N PRO A 338 -1.40 -8.26 -3.14
CA PRO A 338 -1.73 -9.17 -2.05
C PRO A 338 -3.11 -9.82 -2.14
N THR A 339 -4.00 -9.39 -3.05
CA THR A 339 -5.34 -9.96 -3.15
C THR A 339 -5.44 -10.97 -4.29
N ALA A 340 -6.30 -11.97 -4.13
CA ALA A 340 -6.56 -12.91 -5.23
C ALA A 340 -7.17 -12.20 -6.47
N ASN A 341 -7.79 -11.04 -6.28
CA ASN A 341 -8.35 -10.20 -7.33
C ASN A 341 -7.27 -9.49 -8.17
N GLY A 342 -6.19 -9.05 -7.54
CA GLY A 342 -5.12 -8.28 -8.18
C GLY A 342 -4.44 -9.01 -9.34
N PHE A 343 -4.33 -10.32 -9.28
CA PHE A 343 -3.73 -11.13 -10.35
C PHE A 343 -4.53 -11.10 -11.67
N GLY A 344 -5.81 -10.73 -11.61
CA GLY A 344 -6.63 -10.51 -12.80
C GLY A 344 -6.19 -9.32 -13.66
N ARG A 345 -5.27 -8.47 -13.17
CA ARG A 345 -4.70 -7.32 -13.88
C ARG A 345 -3.64 -7.75 -14.90
N PHE A 346 -2.87 -8.79 -14.64
CA PHE A 346 -1.74 -9.22 -15.47
C PHE A 346 -2.22 -9.88 -16.77
N ARG A 347 -2.61 -9.06 -17.75
CA ARG A 347 -3.15 -9.48 -19.06
C ARG A 347 -2.41 -8.83 -20.21
N PRO A 348 -2.36 -9.47 -21.41
CA PRO A 348 -1.76 -8.86 -22.59
C PRO A 348 -2.41 -7.52 -22.94
N ASN A 349 -1.57 -6.56 -23.31
CA ASN A 349 -2.00 -5.24 -23.81
C ASN A 349 -2.93 -4.45 -22.87
N ALA A 350 -2.83 -4.71 -21.56
CA ALA A 350 -3.64 -4.02 -20.53
C ALA A 350 -2.84 -2.92 -19.78
N LEU A 351 -1.71 -2.45 -20.33
CA LEU A 351 -0.74 -1.54 -19.69
C LEU A 351 -0.28 -2.04 -18.31
N ALA A 352 -0.48 -3.32 -18.04
CA ALA A 352 -0.03 -4.03 -16.86
C ALA A 352 1.08 -5.02 -17.22
N PRO A 353 2.06 -5.23 -16.34
CA PRO A 353 3.16 -6.14 -16.63
C PRO A 353 2.68 -7.60 -16.68
N GLN A 354 3.26 -8.38 -17.61
CA GLN A 354 3.09 -9.84 -17.64
C GLN A 354 4.40 -10.56 -17.33
N SER A 355 5.51 -9.91 -17.63
CA SER A 355 6.84 -10.47 -17.56
C SER A 355 7.76 -9.63 -16.70
N ILE A 356 8.73 -10.27 -16.08
CA ILE A 356 9.77 -9.67 -15.24
C ILE A 356 10.79 -9.01 -16.15
N LEU A 357 10.45 -7.84 -16.65
CA LEU A 357 11.23 -7.05 -17.60
C LEU A 357 11.31 -5.60 -17.14
N TRP A 358 12.34 -4.92 -17.58
CA TRP A 358 12.43 -3.47 -17.44
C TRP A 358 12.56 -2.78 -18.81
N GLY A 359 12.16 -1.52 -18.86
CA GLY A 359 12.30 -0.70 -20.07
C GLY A 359 12.59 0.76 -19.72
N LEU A 360 13.31 1.43 -20.62
CA LEU A 360 13.53 2.87 -20.53
C LEU A 360 12.27 3.58 -21.03
N ASP A 361 11.61 4.30 -20.13
CA ASP A 361 10.34 5.01 -20.36
C ASP A 361 9.25 4.16 -21.04
N ASN A 362 9.15 2.87 -20.65
CA ASN A 362 8.25 1.90 -21.26
C ASN A 362 7.15 1.45 -20.26
N ARG A 363 5.92 1.95 -20.45
CA ARG A 363 4.77 1.66 -19.60
C ARG A 363 4.22 0.23 -19.67
N GLY A 364 4.68 -0.59 -20.61
CA GLY A 364 4.34 -2.01 -20.68
C GLY A 364 5.28 -2.91 -19.85
N ALA A 365 6.43 -2.40 -19.42
CA ALA A 365 7.39 -3.14 -18.62
C ALA A 365 7.01 -3.16 -17.14
N MET A 366 7.44 -4.18 -16.39
CA MET A 366 7.23 -4.27 -14.95
C MET A 366 7.99 -3.15 -14.20
N LEU A 367 9.23 -2.90 -14.60
CA LEU A 367 10.03 -1.80 -14.09
C LEU A 367 10.29 -0.80 -15.20
N ARG A 368 9.83 0.42 -15.01
CA ARG A 368 10.07 1.53 -15.94
C ARG A 368 11.14 2.44 -15.35
N VAL A 369 12.28 2.56 -16.01
CA VAL A 369 13.33 3.52 -15.65
C VAL A 369 13.02 4.85 -16.34
N ILE A 370 13.00 5.92 -15.58
CA ILE A 370 12.67 7.28 -16.02
C ILE A 370 13.82 8.19 -15.61
N GLY A 371 14.20 9.11 -16.48
CA GLY A 371 15.27 10.08 -16.25
C GLY A 371 16.42 9.95 -17.25
N GLY A 372 17.60 10.38 -16.84
CA GLY A 372 18.78 10.39 -17.70
C GLY A 372 20.03 10.90 -16.96
N ALA A 373 21.13 10.99 -17.68
CA ALA A 373 22.36 11.56 -17.13
C ALA A 373 22.14 13.02 -16.71
N GLY A 374 22.53 13.36 -15.47
CA GLY A 374 22.36 14.70 -14.91
C GLY A 374 20.95 15.05 -14.46
N ASP A 375 19.98 14.15 -14.63
CA ASP A 375 18.60 14.37 -14.20
C ASP A 375 18.39 13.91 -12.76
N ALA A 376 18.18 14.86 -11.85
CA ALA A 376 17.91 14.58 -10.43
C ALA A 376 16.59 13.83 -10.19
N ALA A 377 15.68 13.80 -11.16
CA ALA A 377 14.42 13.06 -11.11
C ALA A 377 14.54 11.59 -11.60
N THR A 378 15.77 11.12 -11.88
CA THR A 378 16.02 9.72 -12.27
C THR A 378 15.50 8.76 -11.22
N ARG A 379 14.63 7.81 -11.64
CA ARG A 379 13.93 6.92 -10.75
C ARG A 379 13.52 5.60 -11.42
N ILE A 380 13.14 4.64 -10.63
CA ILE A 380 12.56 3.37 -11.08
C ILE A 380 11.09 3.36 -10.64
N GLU A 381 10.19 3.19 -11.58
CA GLU A 381 8.77 2.97 -11.34
C GLU A 381 8.50 1.46 -11.33
N ASN A 382 7.95 0.95 -10.24
CA ASN A 382 7.44 -0.42 -10.18
C ASN A 382 5.93 -0.41 -10.48
N ARG A 383 5.53 -1.11 -11.53
CA ARG A 383 4.16 -1.18 -12.02
C ARG A 383 3.43 -2.48 -11.63
N LEU A 384 4.05 -3.27 -10.74
CA LEU A 384 3.50 -4.56 -10.28
C LEU A 384 2.35 -4.37 -9.29
N GLY A 385 2.31 -3.24 -8.57
CA GLY A 385 1.40 -2.99 -7.46
C GLY A 385 -0.07 -2.91 -7.83
N GLU A 386 -0.94 -3.36 -6.92
CA GLU A 386 -2.38 -3.11 -6.92
C GLU A 386 -2.77 -2.09 -5.84
N PRO A 387 -3.90 -1.36 -6.00
CA PRO A 387 -4.30 -0.33 -5.04
C PRO A 387 -4.54 -0.83 -3.61
N ALA A 388 -4.86 -2.12 -3.46
CA ALA A 388 -5.07 -2.78 -2.17
C ALA A 388 -3.78 -3.14 -1.41
N ALA A 389 -2.60 -2.97 -2.01
CA ALA A 389 -1.34 -3.31 -1.37
C ALA A 389 -1.16 -2.59 -0.03
N ASN A 390 -0.58 -3.29 0.95
CA ASN A 390 -0.15 -2.65 2.19
C ASN A 390 1.10 -1.80 1.88
N PRO A 391 1.05 -0.46 2.03
CA PRO A 391 2.14 0.42 1.60
C PRO A 391 3.46 0.11 2.28
N TYR A 392 3.43 -0.26 3.55
CA TYR A 392 4.65 -0.58 4.30
C TYR A 392 5.33 -1.84 3.76
N LEU A 393 4.55 -2.88 3.46
CA LEU A 393 5.07 -4.14 2.94
C LEU A 393 5.53 -3.99 1.49
N TYR A 394 4.78 -3.24 0.68
CA TYR A 394 5.16 -2.97 -0.71
C TYR A 394 6.52 -2.26 -0.78
N MET A 395 6.71 -1.18 -0.04
CA MET A 395 7.97 -0.41 -0.03
C MET A 395 9.12 -1.19 0.62
N ALA A 396 8.87 -1.92 1.71
CA ALA A 396 9.90 -2.75 2.35
C ALA A 396 10.41 -3.86 1.41
N ALA A 397 9.52 -4.49 0.64
CA ALA A 397 9.90 -5.51 -0.34
C ALA A 397 10.81 -4.95 -1.44
N GLN A 398 10.56 -3.69 -1.90
CA GLN A 398 11.46 -3.03 -2.85
C GLN A 398 12.87 -2.85 -2.27
N ILE A 399 12.95 -2.39 -1.02
CA ILE A 399 14.23 -2.17 -0.32
C ILE A 399 14.99 -3.49 -0.20
N HIS A 400 14.32 -4.56 0.26
CA HIS A 400 14.96 -5.86 0.44
C HIS A 400 15.46 -6.46 -0.88
N ALA A 401 14.65 -6.40 -1.93
CA ALA A 401 15.03 -6.85 -3.27
C ALA A 401 16.20 -6.03 -3.84
N GLY A 402 16.11 -4.70 -3.78
CA GLY A 402 17.13 -3.81 -4.31
C GLY A 402 18.47 -3.92 -3.58
N LEU A 403 18.46 -3.94 -2.24
CA LEU A 403 19.66 -4.13 -1.43
C LEU A 403 20.33 -5.49 -1.69
N SER A 404 19.56 -6.55 -1.92
CA SER A 404 20.10 -7.85 -2.32
C SER A 404 20.86 -7.76 -3.63
N GLY A 405 20.31 -7.02 -4.62
CA GLY A 405 20.99 -6.79 -5.89
C GLY A 405 22.30 -6.00 -5.74
N VAL A 406 22.28 -4.97 -4.89
CA VAL A 406 23.49 -4.15 -4.60
C VAL A 406 24.53 -5.00 -3.90
N ALA A 407 24.17 -5.77 -2.87
CA ALA A 407 25.09 -6.61 -2.11
C ALA A 407 25.74 -7.71 -2.96
N GLN A 408 25.05 -8.23 -3.97
CA GLN A 408 25.54 -9.26 -4.87
C GLN A 408 26.20 -8.71 -6.15
N GLY A 409 26.15 -7.38 -6.40
CA GLY A 409 26.65 -6.78 -7.60
C GLY A 409 25.92 -7.29 -8.87
N LEU A 410 24.62 -7.54 -8.80
CA LEU A 410 23.86 -8.11 -9.90
C LEU A 410 23.85 -7.18 -11.11
N ALA A 411 23.96 -7.76 -12.30
CA ALA A 411 23.86 -7.03 -13.57
C ALA A 411 22.41 -7.05 -14.09
N ALA A 412 21.93 -5.90 -14.56
CA ALA A 412 20.63 -5.82 -15.21
C ALA A 412 20.71 -6.36 -16.66
N PRO A 413 19.69 -7.10 -17.13
CA PRO A 413 19.59 -7.47 -18.55
C PRO A 413 19.37 -6.22 -19.41
N LEU A 414 19.41 -6.37 -20.73
CA LEU A 414 19.04 -5.28 -21.64
C LEU A 414 17.57 -4.90 -21.50
N ALA A 415 17.29 -3.60 -21.62
CA ALA A 415 15.91 -3.08 -21.61
C ALA A 415 15.07 -3.72 -22.73
N THR A 416 13.82 -4.03 -22.43
CA THR A 416 12.87 -4.47 -23.44
C THR A 416 12.30 -3.28 -24.22
N GLU A 417 12.14 -3.46 -25.53
CA GLU A 417 11.38 -2.56 -26.41
C GLU A 417 9.98 -3.10 -26.69
N SER A 418 9.79 -4.41 -26.49
CA SER A 418 8.54 -5.14 -26.77
C SER A 418 8.13 -5.99 -25.56
N PRO A 419 7.60 -5.39 -24.48
CA PRO A 419 7.35 -6.07 -23.21
C PRO A 419 6.34 -7.23 -23.32
N TYR A 420 5.46 -7.20 -24.33
CA TYR A 420 4.45 -8.24 -24.57
C TYR A 420 4.88 -9.32 -25.58
N ALA A 421 6.02 -9.14 -26.24
CA ALA A 421 6.55 -10.15 -27.18
C ALA A 421 7.30 -11.30 -26.47
N ALA A 422 7.60 -11.14 -25.18
CA ALA A 422 8.33 -12.13 -24.37
C ALA A 422 7.45 -13.28 -23.85
N ASP A 423 6.30 -13.53 -24.46
CA ASP A 423 5.24 -14.45 -23.99
C ASP A 423 5.66 -15.95 -23.92
N GLY A 424 6.91 -16.28 -24.13
CA GLY A 424 7.39 -17.66 -24.17
C GLY A 424 8.29 -18.12 -23.04
N ASP A 425 8.95 -17.21 -22.30
CA ASP A 425 9.90 -17.63 -21.25
C ASP A 425 9.19 -17.75 -19.88
N PRO A 426 8.97 -19.00 -19.38
CA PRO A 426 8.34 -19.20 -18.09
C PRO A 426 9.17 -18.67 -16.91
N HIS A 427 10.48 -18.45 -17.10
CA HIS A 427 11.34 -17.89 -16.06
C HIS A 427 11.05 -16.40 -15.83
N LEU A 428 10.62 -15.68 -16.88
CA LEU A 428 10.26 -14.28 -16.82
C LEU A 428 8.80 -14.03 -16.44
N ARG A 429 7.96 -15.05 -16.27
CA ARG A 429 6.56 -14.85 -15.89
C ARG A 429 6.42 -14.38 -14.45
N ILE A 430 5.60 -13.36 -14.27
CA ILE A 430 5.08 -12.94 -12.96
C ILE A 430 4.10 -14.03 -12.46
N PRO A 431 4.05 -14.35 -11.15
CA PRO A 431 3.01 -15.22 -10.60
C PRO A 431 1.61 -14.78 -11.04
N THR A 432 0.77 -15.72 -11.47
CA THR A 432 -0.56 -15.44 -12.04
C THR A 432 -1.71 -15.63 -11.07
N ASN A 433 -1.41 -16.04 -9.84
CA ASN A 433 -2.38 -16.24 -8.77
C ASN A 433 -1.72 -16.12 -7.40
N LEU A 434 -2.54 -15.96 -6.37
CA LEU A 434 -2.07 -15.76 -5.00
C LEU A 434 -1.27 -16.96 -4.46
N ARG A 435 -1.64 -18.20 -4.82
CA ARG A 435 -0.93 -19.42 -4.38
C ARG A 435 0.52 -19.40 -4.85
N ASP A 436 0.74 -19.16 -6.16
CA ASP A 436 2.07 -19.16 -6.75
C ASP A 436 2.93 -18.03 -6.19
N ALA A 437 2.31 -16.84 -5.92
CA ALA A 437 2.99 -15.72 -5.32
C ALA A 437 3.41 -16.00 -3.86
N LEU A 438 2.57 -16.66 -3.06
CA LEU A 438 2.90 -17.11 -1.70
C LEU A 438 4.01 -18.16 -1.70
N GLN A 439 3.98 -19.09 -2.66
CA GLN A 439 5.04 -20.08 -2.83
C GLN A 439 6.37 -19.40 -3.17
N ALA A 440 6.37 -18.43 -4.09
CA ALA A 440 7.55 -17.67 -4.45
C ALA A 440 8.12 -16.87 -3.27
N LEU A 441 7.25 -16.21 -2.48
CA LEU A 441 7.65 -15.52 -1.25
C LEU A 441 8.36 -16.47 -0.27
N SER A 442 7.81 -17.66 -0.06
CA SER A 442 8.34 -18.61 0.93
C SER A 442 9.73 -19.16 0.59
N THR A 443 10.13 -19.08 -0.67
CA THR A 443 11.43 -19.57 -1.16
C THR A 443 12.43 -18.46 -1.50
N ASP A 444 12.00 -17.18 -1.46
CA ASP A 444 12.85 -16.05 -1.80
C ASP A 444 13.78 -15.67 -0.65
N THR A 445 15.08 -15.70 -0.93
CA THR A 445 16.12 -15.47 0.09
C THR A 445 16.20 -14.02 0.56
N ALA A 446 16.00 -13.03 -0.34
CA ALA A 446 16.03 -11.62 0.05
C ALA A 446 14.82 -11.25 0.90
N MET A 447 13.63 -11.78 0.56
CA MET A 447 12.43 -11.59 1.39
C MET A 447 12.60 -12.26 2.76
N ALA A 448 13.16 -13.49 2.82
CA ALA A 448 13.42 -14.21 4.06
C ALA A 448 14.44 -13.48 4.96
N GLN A 449 15.50 -12.91 4.38
CA GLN A 449 16.50 -12.13 5.11
C GLN A 449 15.97 -10.75 5.54
N GLY A 450 15.12 -10.16 4.74
CA GLY A 450 14.56 -8.83 4.96
C GLY A 450 13.47 -8.81 6.03
N PHE A 451 12.39 -9.52 5.78
CA PHE A 451 11.23 -9.60 6.68
C PHE A 451 11.43 -10.54 7.87
N GLY A 452 12.31 -11.52 7.74
CA GLY A 452 12.44 -12.63 8.68
C GLY A 452 11.47 -13.78 8.39
N SER A 453 11.94 -15.02 8.62
CA SER A 453 11.15 -16.22 8.36
C SER A 453 9.85 -16.30 9.18
N GLU A 454 9.83 -15.69 10.37
CA GLU A 454 8.65 -15.61 11.23
C GLU A 454 7.55 -14.75 10.60
N PHE A 455 7.90 -13.55 10.14
CA PHE A 455 6.97 -12.66 9.47
C PHE A 455 6.41 -13.31 8.19
N ILE A 456 7.25 -13.96 7.39
CA ILE A 456 6.80 -14.65 6.16
C ILE A 456 5.82 -15.77 6.49
N ARG A 457 6.09 -16.60 7.51
CA ARG A 457 5.15 -17.66 7.96
C ARG A 457 3.83 -17.05 8.44
N TYR A 458 3.90 -15.99 9.25
CA TYR A 458 2.73 -15.27 9.73
C TYR A 458 1.89 -14.73 8.55
N TYR A 459 2.50 -13.97 7.65
CA TYR A 459 1.80 -13.36 6.51
C TYR A 459 1.20 -14.41 5.57
N THR A 460 1.93 -15.48 5.29
CA THR A 460 1.44 -16.61 4.49
C THR A 460 0.22 -17.27 5.14
N ALA A 461 0.25 -17.48 6.46
CA ALA A 461 -0.89 -18.05 7.20
C ALA A 461 -2.12 -17.16 7.17
N LEU A 462 -1.97 -15.83 7.10
CA LEU A 462 -3.11 -14.91 6.92
C LEU A 462 -3.72 -15.00 5.50
N LYS A 463 -2.91 -15.29 4.48
CA LYS A 463 -3.33 -15.27 3.07
C LYS A 463 -3.87 -16.61 2.55
N ILE A 464 -3.42 -17.72 3.12
CA ILE A 464 -3.87 -19.07 2.72
C ILE A 464 -5.41 -19.24 2.82
N PRO A 465 -6.11 -18.83 3.91
CA PRO A 465 -7.56 -18.97 3.99
C PRO A 465 -8.33 -18.21 2.91
N GLU A 466 -7.83 -17.05 2.48
CA GLU A 466 -8.40 -16.27 1.36
C GLU A 466 -8.37 -17.08 0.07
N GLN A 467 -7.21 -17.63 -0.27
CA GLN A 467 -7.02 -18.44 -1.47
C GLN A 467 -7.91 -19.71 -1.43
N GLN A 468 -7.97 -20.40 -0.30
CA GLN A 468 -8.80 -21.60 -0.12
C GLN A 468 -10.29 -21.31 -0.28
N ARG A 469 -10.76 -20.16 0.25
CA ARG A 469 -12.16 -19.75 0.07
C ARG A 469 -12.50 -19.42 -1.38
N LEU A 470 -11.59 -18.75 -2.09
CA LEU A 470 -11.79 -18.49 -3.52
C LEU A 470 -11.89 -19.77 -4.32
N GLU A 471 -10.99 -20.74 -4.09
CA GLU A 471 -10.97 -22.01 -4.80
C GLU A 471 -12.20 -22.88 -4.54
N SER A 472 -12.78 -22.77 -3.33
CA SER A 472 -14.00 -23.49 -2.95
C SER A 472 -15.28 -22.72 -3.28
N ALA A 473 -15.18 -21.49 -3.78
CA ALA A 473 -16.34 -20.66 -4.08
C ALA A 473 -17.12 -21.20 -5.27
N LYS A 474 -18.45 -21.33 -5.11
CA LYS A 474 -19.36 -21.72 -6.21
C LYS A 474 -19.42 -20.66 -7.30
N ASP A 475 -19.34 -19.40 -6.90
CA ASP A 475 -19.27 -18.23 -7.76
C ASP A 475 -18.05 -17.38 -7.35
N PRO A 476 -16.91 -17.52 -8.07
CA PRO A 476 -15.70 -16.78 -7.80
C PRO A 476 -15.85 -15.26 -7.97
N VAL A 477 -16.74 -14.80 -8.83
CA VAL A 477 -16.99 -13.36 -9.06
C VAL A 477 -17.74 -12.76 -7.88
N GLU A 478 -18.83 -13.40 -7.43
CA GLU A 478 -19.56 -12.96 -6.25
C GLU A 478 -18.73 -13.09 -4.97
N PHE A 479 -17.87 -14.14 -4.86
CA PHE A 479 -16.91 -14.24 -3.77
C PHE A 479 -16.03 -12.97 -3.71
N GLN A 480 -15.36 -12.60 -4.83
CA GLN A 480 -14.48 -11.44 -4.89
C GLN A 480 -15.25 -10.13 -4.64
N ARG A 481 -16.50 -10.04 -5.12
CA ARG A 481 -17.36 -8.90 -4.89
C ARG A 481 -17.64 -8.68 -3.39
N ARG A 482 -17.92 -9.73 -2.66
CA ARG A 482 -18.19 -9.66 -1.22
C ARG A 482 -16.92 -9.52 -0.39
N GLU A 483 -15.83 -10.16 -0.83
CA GLU A 483 -14.56 -10.15 -0.11
C GLU A 483 -13.87 -8.78 -0.18
N TYR A 484 -13.90 -8.10 -1.35
CA TYR A 484 -13.09 -6.92 -1.59
C TYR A 484 -13.87 -5.64 -1.86
N PHE A 485 -14.92 -5.68 -2.71
CA PHE A 485 -15.51 -4.48 -3.27
C PHE A 485 -15.99 -3.47 -2.21
N SER A 486 -16.57 -3.92 -1.12
CA SER A 486 -17.06 -3.03 -0.06
C SER A 486 -16.05 -2.78 1.07
N ARG A 487 -14.91 -3.45 1.06
CA ARG A 487 -14.00 -3.53 2.22
C ARG A 487 -12.63 -2.93 1.94
N ILE A 488 -12.22 -2.88 0.68
CA ILE A 488 -10.92 -2.38 0.25
C ILE A 488 -11.08 -1.10 -0.57
#